data_8f898da8b3e724815379663ddb1e08ae
#
_entry.id   8f898da8b3e724815379663ddb1e08ae
#
_cell.length_a   1.000
_cell.length_b   1.000
_cell.length_c   1.000
_cell.angle_alpha   90.00
_cell.angle_beta   90.00
_cell.angle_gamma   90.00
#
_symmetry.space_group_name_H-M   'P 1'
#
loop_
_entity.id
_entity.type
_entity.pdbx_description
1 polymer ?
#
loop_
_entity_poly.entity_id
_entity_poly.type
_entity_poly.pdbx_seq_one_letter_code
_entity_poly.pdbx_strand_id
1 'polypeptide(L)'
;MSVLITLRRDDASRRALKLICCFLTTEREGYTSCLRLAPVRCRLEYGRTGLDVELPGDRIVRKLAYKDAPPLADPVDDLRRLLERPIGTRPLADLARGRKSACIVISDITRPVPNRLILEPVLEILAAAGIPRNAITILIATGLHRPNLGNELVELVGQEIVDRYLIENHHGTALCEHTYLGDSPRGVPIWIDSRYIEADLKITTGLIEPHLMAGFSGGRKLVCPGIAALETIKVWHGPDFLEHPKADCGILEGNPVHEENTWIARHAGCDFIVNVVIDAERRPLKWVAGDMEAAFLEGVEFVRGVVVDTVAEPVDVVVTSCAGYPLDTTFYQAVKGLTGALPIVKQGGTIIMAASLSEGIGSPEFQTLFRDNPNLDVFVERILGKDYFVMDQWQLEELAKVRRKARVKIVSDGLPAETLDSLFVESALSVEQAVAASLAEYGPQATMAVIPKGPYVLAQVAEPL
;
A
#
# COMPACT_ATOMS: atom_id res chain seq x y z
N MET A 1 -15.23 69.54 -4.05
CA MET A 1 -16.36 69.31 -3.13
C MET A 1 -16.06 68.06 -2.35
N SER A 2 -15.63 68.28 -1.09
CA SER A 2 -15.25 67.12 -0.17
C SER A 2 -16.49 66.59 0.49
N VAL A 3 -16.67 65.29 0.41
CA VAL A 3 -17.66 64.59 1.25
C VAL A 3 -16.89 63.73 2.27
N LEU A 4 -16.91 64.14 3.51
CA LEU A 4 -16.47 63.36 4.66
C LEU A 4 -17.56 62.35 5.00
N ILE A 5 -17.24 61.08 4.95
CA ILE A 5 -18.08 60.03 5.52
C ILE A 5 -17.37 59.46 6.74
N THR A 6 -17.97 59.72 7.91
CA THR A 6 -17.52 59.20 9.20
C THR A 6 -18.13 57.77 9.39
N LEU A 7 -17.33 56.76 9.36
CA LEU A 7 -17.74 55.37 9.66
C LEU A 7 -17.33 54.98 11.08
N ARG A 8 -18.33 54.59 11.88
CA ARG A 8 -18.14 54.01 13.20
C ARG A 8 -17.53 52.59 13.08
N ARG A 9 -16.64 52.27 14.00
CA ARG A 9 -15.91 51.05 14.08
C ARG A 9 -16.81 49.88 14.47
N ASP A 10 -16.82 48.81 13.65
CA ASP A 10 -17.20 47.46 14.06
C ASP A 10 -16.23 46.45 13.43
N ASP A 11 -15.74 45.50 14.23
CA ASP A 11 -14.59 44.64 13.92
C ASP A 11 -14.86 43.57 12.81
N ALA A 12 -16.12 43.40 12.42
CA ALA A 12 -16.49 42.48 11.34
C ALA A 12 -16.19 43.06 9.94
N SER A 13 -16.06 44.39 9.81
CA SER A 13 -15.84 45.08 8.54
C SER A 13 -14.37 45.06 8.08
N ARG A 14 -13.42 44.70 8.95
CA ARG A 14 -11.98 44.70 8.60
C ARG A 14 -11.55 43.48 7.80
N ARG A 15 -12.29 42.37 7.86
CA ARG A 15 -11.99 41.18 7.06
C ARG A 15 -12.56 41.23 5.64
N ALA A 16 -13.65 41.95 5.44
CA ALA A 16 -14.27 42.15 4.12
C ALA A 16 -13.54 43.20 3.25
N LEU A 17 -12.95 44.23 3.87
CA LEU A 17 -12.23 45.24 3.11
C LEU A 17 -10.85 44.82 2.58
N LYS A 18 -10.24 43.78 3.12
CA LYS A 18 -8.99 43.22 2.58
C LYS A 18 -9.18 42.38 1.30
N LEU A 19 -10.40 41.90 1.02
CA LEU A 19 -10.71 41.18 -0.23
C LEU A 19 -11.14 42.12 -1.40
N ILE A 20 -11.59 43.33 -1.12
CA ILE A 20 -12.11 44.26 -2.17
C ILE A 20 -11.02 45.21 -2.71
N CYS A 21 -9.92 45.42 -1.98
CA CYS A 21 -8.81 46.28 -2.47
C CYS A 21 -7.91 45.64 -3.54
N CYS A 22 -8.13 44.35 -3.94
CA CYS A 22 -7.37 43.70 -5.00
C CYS A 22 -7.94 43.88 -6.41
N PHE A 23 -9.04 44.64 -6.62
CA PHE A 23 -9.71 44.70 -7.93
C PHE A 23 -9.68 46.06 -8.61
N LEU A 24 -8.98 47.06 -8.10
CA LEU A 24 -8.87 48.37 -8.77
C LEU A 24 -7.43 48.86 -8.74
N THR A 25 -6.64 48.50 -9.74
CA THR A 25 -5.51 49.34 -10.19
C THR A 25 -5.20 49.12 -11.66
N THR A 26 -5.60 50.09 -12.45
CA THR A 26 -4.84 50.83 -13.46
C THR A 26 -4.10 50.05 -14.54
N GLU A 27 -4.69 50.07 -15.72
CA GLU A 27 -3.97 50.02 -17.00
C GLU A 27 -2.89 51.10 -17.06
N ARG A 28 -1.64 50.69 -17.00
CA ARG A 28 -0.48 51.30 -17.65
C ARG A 28 0.69 50.33 -17.67
N GLU A 29 1.17 50.11 -18.90
CA GLU A 29 2.43 49.47 -19.27
C GLU A 29 2.56 47.97 -19.03
N GLY A 30 2.38 47.20 -20.07
CA GLY A 30 3.00 45.98 -20.59
C GLY A 30 3.76 45.01 -19.64
N TYR A 31 3.38 44.87 -18.38
CA TYR A 31 3.80 43.77 -17.49
C TYR A 31 2.57 43.18 -16.83
N THR A 32 2.05 42.12 -17.43
CA THR A 32 1.20 41.19 -16.70
C THR A 32 2.08 40.52 -15.64
N SER A 33 2.25 41.14 -14.48
CA SER A 33 2.74 40.44 -13.31
C SER A 33 1.65 39.44 -12.92
N CYS A 34 1.76 38.20 -13.41
CA CYS A 34 1.08 37.09 -12.79
C CYS A 34 1.41 37.18 -11.30
N LEU A 35 0.41 37.48 -10.48
CA LEU A 35 0.52 37.36 -9.03
C LEU A 35 0.87 35.88 -8.75
N ARG A 36 2.17 35.58 -8.63
CA ARG A 36 2.61 34.30 -8.14
C ARG A 36 2.09 34.20 -6.72
N LEU A 37 1.20 33.23 -6.47
CA LEU A 37 0.82 32.88 -5.11
C LEU A 37 2.11 32.55 -4.33
N ALA A 38 2.13 32.93 -3.06
CA ALA A 38 3.27 32.62 -2.19
C ALA A 38 3.55 31.11 -2.21
N PRO A 39 4.82 30.69 -2.10
CA PRO A 39 5.18 29.29 -1.98
C PRO A 39 4.36 28.60 -0.86
N VAL A 40 3.88 27.40 -1.13
CA VAL A 40 3.15 26.58 -0.16
C VAL A 40 4.13 25.58 0.46
N ARG A 41 4.22 25.63 1.78
CA ARG A 41 5.01 24.65 2.52
C ARG A 41 4.23 23.34 2.61
N CYS A 42 4.89 22.26 2.17
CA CYS A 42 4.40 20.89 2.26
C CYS A 42 5.40 20.06 3.03
N ARG A 43 4.91 19.12 3.85
CA ARG A 43 5.73 18.12 4.51
C ARG A 43 5.49 16.78 3.84
N LEU A 44 6.53 16.18 3.29
CA LEU A 44 6.55 14.83 2.73
C LEU A 44 7.04 13.86 3.80
N GLU A 45 6.47 12.66 3.82
CA GLU A 45 7.02 11.59 4.65
C GLU A 45 8.36 11.13 4.06
N TYR A 46 9.42 11.18 4.87
CA TYR A 46 10.79 10.88 4.46
C TYR A 46 11.60 10.39 5.66
N GLY A 47 12.18 9.21 5.57
CA GLY A 47 12.89 8.61 6.69
C GLY A 47 12.06 8.63 7.98
N ARG A 48 12.70 8.96 9.09
CA ARG A 48 12.04 9.06 10.40
C ARG A 48 11.58 10.48 10.76
N THR A 49 12.00 11.48 10.01
CA THR A 49 11.83 12.89 10.38
C THR A 49 10.96 13.69 9.44
N GLY A 50 10.64 13.14 8.26
CA GLY A 50 9.96 13.88 7.18
C GLY A 50 10.86 14.89 6.49
N LEU A 51 10.38 15.45 5.36
CA LEU A 51 11.05 16.45 4.54
C LEU A 51 10.10 17.62 4.31
N ASP A 52 10.47 18.81 4.78
CA ASP A 52 9.73 20.04 4.49
C ASP A 52 10.19 20.62 3.14
N VAL A 53 9.24 20.91 2.24
CA VAL A 53 9.49 21.45 0.90
C VAL A 53 8.64 22.70 0.64
N GLU A 54 9.16 23.63 -0.15
CA GLU A 54 8.44 24.82 -0.58
C GLU A 54 8.09 24.74 -2.07
N LEU A 55 6.82 24.66 -2.39
CA LEU A 55 6.31 24.42 -3.73
C LEU A 55 5.52 25.62 -4.27
N PRO A 56 5.52 25.87 -5.60
CA PRO A 56 4.78 26.98 -6.21
C PRO A 56 3.27 26.75 -6.06
N GLY A 57 2.63 27.51 -5.17
CA GLY A 57 1.23 27.33 -4.77
C GLY A 57 0.23 27.52 -5.92
N ASP A 58 0.57 28.37 -6.91
CA ASP A 58 -0.23 28.60 -8.11
C ASP A 58 -0.28 27.43 -9.09
N ARG A 59 0.55 26.41 -8.88
CA ARG A 59 0.65 25.21 -9.70
C ARG A 59 0.01 23.99 -9.06
N ILE A 60 -0.23 24.01 -7.77
CA ILE A 60 -0.81 22.89 -7.02
C ILE A 60 -2.33 22.88 -7.21
N VAL A 61 -2.84 21.91 -7.96
CA VAL A 61 -4.29 21.70 -8.13
C VAL A 61 -4.90 20.94 -6.96
N ARG A 62 -4.12 20.05 -6.33
CA ARG A 62 -4.56 19.25 -5.18
C ARG A 62 -3.37 18.78 -4.34
N LYS A 63 -3.53 18.81 -3.02
CA LYS A 63 -2.74 18.05 -2.07
C LYS A 63 -3.60 16.88 -1.60
N LEU A 64 -3.26 15.68 -2.05
CA LEU A 64 -4.02 14.46 -1.74
C LEU A 64 -3.63 13.91 -0.38
N ALA A 65 -4.63 13.51 0.40
CA ALA A 65 -4.43 13.05 1.76
C ALA A 65 -5.49 12.00 2.15
N TYR A 66 -5.22 11.29 3.21
CA TYR A 66 -6.23 10.53 3.93
C TYR A 66 -7.39 11.41 4.38
N LYS A 67 -8.57 10.82 4.44
CA LYS A 67 -9.67 11.37 5.23
C LYS A 67 -9.52 10.91 6.68
N ASP A 68 -9.71 11.83 7.61
CA ASP A 68 -9.69 11.49 9.04
C ASP A 68 -10.82 10.51 9.37
N ALA A 69 -10.48 9.43 10.05
CA ALA A 69 -11.42 8.48 10.62
C ALA A 69 -11.06 8.27 12.11
N PRO A 70 -12.04 8.31 13.02
CA PRO A 70 -11.76 8.13 14.45
C PRO A 70 -11.35 6.67 14.72
N PRO A 71 -10.30 6.43 15.53
CA PRO A 71 -9.96 5.10 15.97
C PRO A 71 -11.06 4.52 16.87
N LEU A 72 -11.16 3.19 16.91
CA LEU A 72 -12.09 2.49 17.78
C LEU A 72 -11.79 2.80 19.24
N ALA A 73 -12.84 3.12 20.02
CA ALA A 73 -12.69 3.46 21.43
C ALA A 73 -12.32 2.24 22.29
N ASP A 74 -12.88 1.09 22.00
CA ASP A 74 -12.56 -0.20 22.63
C ASP A 74 -12.41 -1.28 21.56
N PRO A 75 -11.22 -1.38 20.93
CA PRO A 75 -11.00 -2.31 19.82
C PRO A 75 -11.12 -3.78 20.23
N VAL A 76 -10.85 -4.13 21.48
CA VAL A 76 -10.95 -5.53 21.95
C VAL A 76 -12.40 -5.96 22.07
N ASP A 77 -13.24 -5.14 22.71
CA ASP A 77 -14.66 -5.45 22.87
C ASP A 77 -15.41 -5.40 21.53
N ASP A 78 -15.05 -4.46 20.66
CA ASP A 78 -15.58 -4.40 19.29
C ASP A 78 -15.26 -5.68 18.50
N LEU A 79 -14.03 -6.20 18.60
CA LEU A 79 -13.67 -7.46 17.97
C LEU A 79 -14.44 -8.65 18.59
N ARG A 80 -14.55 -8.73 19.91
CA ARG A 80 -15.32 -9.81 20.57
C ARG A 80 -16.77 -9.87 20.10
N ARG A 81 -17.44 -8.71 20.02
CA ARG A 81 -18.81 -8.61 19.46
C ARG A 81 -18.87 -9.08 18.00
N LEU A 82 -17.87 -8.76 17.21
CA LEU A 82 -17.82 -9.15 15.81
C LEU A 82 -17.56 -10.66 15.63
N LEU A 83 -16.78 -11.29 16.52
CA LEU A 83 -16.58 -12.76 16.50
C LEU A 83 -17.86 -13.52 16.87
N GLU A 84 -18.77 -12.91 17.66
CA GLU A 84 -20.10 -13.43 17.99
C GLU A 84 -21.13 -13.21 16.87
N ARG A 85 -20.96 -12.13 16.07
CA ARG A 85 -21.86 -11.74 14.98
C ARG A 85 -21.06 -11.39 13.72
N PRO A 86 -20.40 -12.39 13.11
CA PRO A 86 -19.53 -12.17 12.00
C PRO A 86 -20.30 -11.87 10.70
N ILE A 87 -19.56 -11.33 9.74
CA ILE A 87 -20.06 -10.99 8.41
C ILE A 87 -20.15 -12.26 7.57
N GLY A 88 -21.32 -12.56 7.02
CA GLY A 88 -21.49 -13.60 5.99
C GLY A 88 -21.32 -15.06 6.45
N THR A 89 -21.13 -15.32 7.75
CA THR A 89 -20.97 -16.69 8.29
C THR A 89 -21.49 -16.81 9.73
N ARG A 90 -21.37 -18.02 10.31
CA ARG A 90 -21.75 -18.30 11.70
C ARG A 90 -20.69 -17.77 12.67
N PRO A 91 -21.05 -17.58 13.97
CA PRO A 91 -20.09 -17.26 15.02
C PRO A 91 -18.86 -18.17 15.02
N LEU A 92 -17.68 -17.62 15.31
CA LEU A 92 -16.44 -18.40 15.34
C LEU A 92 -16.53 -19.59 16.31
N ALA A 93 -17.21 -19.43 17.47
CA ALA A 93 -17.44 -20.50 18.43
C ALA A 93 -18.23 -21.67 17.84
N ASP A 94 -19.18 -21.40 16.93
CA ASP A 94 -19.97 -22.44 16.26
C ASP A 94 -19.16 -23.16 15.17
N LEU A 95 -18.27 -22.43 14.46
CA LEU A 95 -17.35 -23.01 13.48
C LEU A 95 -16.30 -23.89 14.17
N ALA A 96 -15.84 -23.52 15.36
CA ALA A 96 -14.84 -24.23 16.13
C ALA A 96 -15.39 -25.50 16.81
N ARG A 97 -16.73 -25.58 17.00
CA ARG A 97 -17.33 -26.71 17.71
C ARG A 97 -17.09 -28.04 17.00
N GLY A 98 -16.50 -29.00 17.73
CA GLY A 98 -16.20 -30.35 17.23
C GLY A 98 -14.94 -30.43 16.33
N ARG A 99 -14.26 -29.31 16.08
CA ARG A 99 -12.96 -29.33 15.41
C ARG A 99 -11.88 -29.83 16.37
N LYS A 100 -10.88 -30.49 15.83
CA LYS A 100 -9.78 -31.13 16.62
C LYS A 100 -8.49 -30.32 16.57
N SER A 101 -8.31 -29.50 15.51
CA SER A 101 -7.13 -28.66 15.29
C SER A 101 -7.53 -27.33 14.65
N ALA A 102 -6.64 -26.35 14.75
CA ALA A 102 -6.78 -25.06 14.07
C ALA A 102 -5.43 -24.54 13.60
N CYS A 103 -5.42 -23.90 12.43
CA CYS A 103 -4.30 -23.09 11.96
C CYS A 103 -4.75 -21.62 11.86
N ILE A 104 -4.04 -20.73 12.57
CA ILE A 104 -4.26 -19.29 12.52
C ILE A 104 -3.09 -18.69 11.76
N VAL A 105 -3.35 -18.19 10.56
CA VAL A 105 -2.34 -17.53 9.74
C VAL A 105 -2.29 -16.06 10.12
N ILE A 106 -1.10 -15.58 10.49
CA ILE A 106 -0.85 -14.16 10.84
C ILE A 106 0.16 -13.55 9.87
N SER A 107 0.12 -12.22 9.73
CA SER A 107 1.13 -11.49 8.96
C SER A 107 2.49 -11.50 9.64
N ASP A 108 3.56 -11.45 8.86
CA ASP A 108 4.92 -11.27 9.33
C ASP A 108 5.17 -9.85 9.88
N ILE A 109 6.38 -9.61 10.43
CA ILE A 109 6.74 -8.34 11.07
C ILE A 109 6.76 -7.13 10.12
N THR A 110 6.78 -7.36 8.81
CA THR A 110 6.75 -6.27 7.82
C THR A 110 5.38 -5.61 7.69
N ARG A 111 4.34 -6.17 8.32
CA ARG A 111 2.98 -5.61 8.34
C ARG A 111 2.59 -5.19 9.75
N PRO A 112 2.09 -3.96 9.94
CA PRO A 112 1.73 -3.44 11.25
C PRO A 112 0.36 -3.95 11.74
N VAL A 113 0.13 -5.26 11.62
CA VAL A 113 -1.09 -5.91 12.13
C VAL A 113 -1.00 -6.03 13.65
N PRO A 114 -1.99 -5.60 14.43
CA PRO A 114 -2.01 -5.78 15.87
C PRO A 114 -2.38 -7.22 16.25
N ASN A 115 -1.49 -8.18 15.90
CA ASN A 115 -1.74 -9.62 16.03
C ASN A 115 -2.16 -10.02 17.43
N ARG A 116 -1.58 -9.40 18.47
CA ARG A 116 -1.94 -9.69 19.86
C ARG A 116 -3.41 -9.43 20.14
N LEU A 117 -3.94 -8.26 19.71
CA LEU A 117 -5.34 -7.91 19.90
C LEU A 117 -6.30 -8.88 19.19
N ILE A 118 -5.85 -9.47 18.07
CA ILE A 118 -6.62 -10.45 17.32
C ILE A 118 -6.54 -11.83 17.96
N LEU A 119 -5.33 -12.27 18.33
CA LEU A 119 -5.09 -13.63 18.80
C LEU A 119 -5.72 -13.90 20.15
N GLU A 120 -5.68 -12.96 21.11
CA GLU A 120 -6.23 -13.17 22.45
C GLU A 120 -7.70 -13.63 22.41
N PRO A 121 -8.67 -12.91 21.82
CA PRO A 121 -10.06 -13.36 21.79
C PRO A 121 -10.29 -14.59 20.89
N VAL A 122 -9.56 -14.74 19.81
CA VAL A 122 -9.67 -15.91 18.93
C VAL A 122 -9.24 -17.19 19.68
N LEU A 123 -8.08 -17.16 20.35
CA LEU A 123 -7.55 -18.29 21.11
C LEU A 123 -8.44 -18.66 22.29
N GLU A 124 -9.05 -17.69 22.97
CA GLU A 124 -10.03 -17.93 24.03
C GLU A 124 -11.26 -18.70 23.50
N ILE A 125 -11.79 -18.30 22.33
CA ILE A 125 -12.94 -18.97 21.70
C ILE A 125 -12.58 -20.39 21.30
N LEU A 126 -11.39 -20.62 20.69
CA LEU A 126 -10.96 -21.95 20.29
C LEU A 126 -10.77 -22.89 21.50
N ALA A 127 -10.18 -22.37 22.59
CA ALA A 127 -10.02 -23.12 23.84
C ALA A 127 -11.39 -23.45 24.47
N ALA A 128 -12.33 -22.51 24.49
CA ALA A 128 -13.70 -22.74 25.00
C ALA A 128 -14.47 -23.75 24.14
N ALA A 129 -14.20 -23.83 22.82
CA ALA A 129 -14.76 -24.82 21.92
C ALA A 129 -14.15 -26.23 22.10
N GLY A 130 -13.09 -26.37 22.92
CA GLY A 130 -12.43 -27.63 23.25
C GLY A 130 -11.28 -28.03 22.34
N ILE A 131 -10.77 -27.14 21.48
CA ILE A 131 -9.56 -27.40 20.68
C ILE A 131 -8.34 -27.32 21.60
N PRO A 132 -7.54 -28.41 21.75
CA PRO A 132 -6.38 -28.42 22.61
C PRO A 132 -5.31 -27.40 22.13
N ARG A 133 -4.62 -26.73 23.05
CA ARG A 133 -3.59 -25.72 22.72
C ARG A 133 -2.48 -26.28 21.81
N ASN A 134 -2.04 -27.50 22.05
CA ASN A 134 -1.03 -28.17 21.22
C ASN A 134 -1.54 -28.62 19.84
N ALA A 135 -2.82 -28.44 19.56
CA ALA A 135 -3.44 -28.66 18.25
C ALA A 135 -3.79 -27.31 17.55
N ILE A 136 -3.36 -26.20 18.11
CA ILE A 136 -3.48 -24.87 17.49
C ILE A 136 -2.10 -24.44 17.03
N THR A 137 -1.94 -24.24 15.73
CA THR A 137 -0.73 -23.67 15.13
C THR A 137 -0.96 -22.23 14.74
N ILE A 138 -0.08 -21.33 15.17
CA ILE A 138 0.00 -19.95 14.68
C ILE A 138 1.07 -19.95 13.58
N LEU A 139 0.65 -19.78 12.32
CA LEU A 139 1.52 -19.81 11.16
C LEU A 139 1.80 -18.39 10.65
N ILE A 140 3.07 -17.98 10.64
CA ILE A 140 3.49 -16.66 10.15
C ILE A 140 3.60 -16.70 8.63
N ALA A 141 2.77 -15.92 7.96
CA ALA A 141 2.73 -15.79 6.50
C ALA A 141 3.90 -14.92 6.00
N THR A 142 5.06 -15.52 5.85
CA THR A 142 6.29 -14.86 5.39
C THR A 142 6.31 -14.63 3.88
N GLY A 143 5.48 -15.37 3.11
CA GLY A 143 5.63 -15.41 1.65
C GLY A 143 7.04 -15.87 1.29
N LEU A 144 7.82 -14.96 0.65
CA LEU A 144 9.23 -15.20 0.34
C LEU A 144 10.19 -14.37 1.22
N HIS A 145 9.67 -13.75 2.27
CA HIS A 145 10.50 -13.04 3.24
C HIS A 145 11.23 -14.04 4.15
N ARG A 146 12.25 -13.54 4.86
CA ARG A 146 12.93 -14.30 5.89
C ARG A 146 12.01 -14.65 7.06
N PRO A 147 12.27 -15.75 7.80
CA PRO A 147 11.50 -16.07 9.00
C PRO A 147 11.67 -15.02 10.11
N ASN A 148 10.64 -14.87 10.93
CA ASN A 148 10.68 -14.08 12.16
C ASN A 148 11.10 -14.95 13.32
N LEU A 149 12.15 -14.58 14.04
CA LEU A 149 12.79 -15.40 15.08
C LEU A 149 13.07 -14.60 16.36
N GLY A 150 13.19 -15.31 17.49
CA GLY A 150 13.60 -14.72 18.76
C GLY A 150 12.67 -13.60 19.24
N ASN A 151 13.23 -12.40 19.49
CA ASN A 151 12.46 -11.26 19.99
C ASN A 151 11.38 -10.76 19.01
N GLU A 152 11.52 -11.02 17.71
CA GLU A 152 10.49 -10.66 16.74
C GLU A 152 9.17 -11.42 16.96
N LEU A 153 9.23 -12.67 17.44
CA LEU A 153 8.02 -13.41 17.81
C LEU A 153 7.29 -12.75 18.99
N VAL A 154 8.05 -12.27 19.97
CA VAL A 154 7.48 -11.54 21.12
C VAL A 154 6.86 -10.22 20.68
N GLU A 155 7.49 -9.51 19.75
CA GLU A 155 6.96 -8.29 19.17
C GLU A 155 5.65 -8.55 18.39
N LEU A 156 5.60 -9.65 17.62
CA LEU A 156 4.44 -10.00 16.81
C LEU A 156 3.23 -10.41 17.63
N VAL A 157 3.39 -11.25 18.67
CA VAL A 157 2.28 -11.90 19.35
C VAL A 157 2.26 -11.73 20.87
N GLY A 158 3.34 -11.26 21.48
CA GLY A 158 3.51 -11.14 22.92
C GLY A 158 4.06 -12.41 23.57
N GLN A 159 4.80 -12.24 24.69
CA GLN A 159 5.50 -13.33 25.39
C GLN A 159 4.55 -14.46 25.83
N GLU A 160 3.36 -14.13 26.31
CA GLU A 160 2.39 -15.09 26.81
C GLU A 160 1.92 -16.09 25.72
N ILE A 161 1.77 -15.63 24.49
CA ILE A 161 1.39 -16.48 23.36
C ILE A 161 2.59 -17.32 22.92
N VAL A 162 3.80 -16.74 22.89
CA VAL A 162 5.04 -17.46 22.56
C VAL A 162 5.27 -18.62 23.53
N ASP A 163 4.99 -18.43 24.81
CA ASP A 163 5.20 -19.47 25.83
C ASP A 163 4.17 -20.62 25.80
N ARG A 164 3.03 -20.42 25.15
CA ARG A 164 1.86 -21.31 25.27
C ARG A 164 1.44 -22.00 24.01
N TYR A 165 1.78 -21.47 22.83
CA TYR A 165 1.29 -21.96 21.55
C TYR A 165 2.44 -22.29 20.59
N LEU A 166 2.19 -23.19 19.67
CA LEU A 166 3.10 -23.50 18.58
C LEU A 166 3.06 -22.35 17.56
N ILE A 167 4.22 -21.70 17.35
CA ILE A 167 4.38 -20.62 16.37
C ILE A 167 5.40 -21.09 15.35
N GLU A 168 4.99 -21.15 14.09
CA GLU A 168 5.80 -21.62 12.97
C GLU A 168 5.92 -20.54 11.90
N ASN A 169 7.06 -20.46 11.24
CA ASN A 169 7.22 -19.66 10.04
C ASN A 169 6.91 -20.50 8.80
N HIS A 170 6.25 -19.89 7.84
CA HIS A 170 6.18 -20.43 6.50
C HIS A 170 7.56 -20.29 5.81
N HIS A 171 7.92 -21.26 4.97
CA HIS A 171 9.18 -21.28 4.23
C HIS A 171 8.89 -21.44 2.72
N GLY A 172 8.62 -20.35 2.00
CA GLY A 172 8.14 -20.40 0.62
C GLY A 172 9.04 -21.11 -0.39
N THR A 173 10.33 -21.29 -0.09
CA THR A 173 11.28 -22.04 -0.94
C THR A 173 11.41 -23.53 -0.57
N ALA A 174 10.83 -23.96 0.55
CA ALA A 174 10.88 -25.35 1.01
C ALA A 174 9.66 -26.12 0.48
N LEU A 175 9.67 -26.50 -0.81
CA LEU A 175 8.53 -27.15 -1.46
C LEU A 175 8.05 -28.41 -0.74
N CYS A 176 8.93 -29.12 -0.03
CA CYS A 176 8.57 -30.32 0.76
C CYS A 176 7.67 -30.01 1.98
N GLU A 177 7.54 -28.74 2.39
CA GLU A 177 6.61 -28.33 3.45
C GLU A 177 5.22 -27.95 2.91
N HIS A 178 4.99 -28.09 1.60
CA HIS A 178 3.76 -27.68 0.93
C HIS A 178 2.99 -28.87 0.37
N THR A 179 1.68 -28.75 0.38
CA THR A 179 0.75 -29.69 -0.27
C THR A 179 0.36 -29.14 -1.63
N TYR A 180 0.51 -29.97 -2.67
CA TYR A 180 0.03 -29.67 -4.01
C TYR A 180 -1.46 -29.91 -4.13
N LEU A 181 -2.21 -28.90 -4.53
CA LEU A 181 -3.68 -28.93 -4.65
C LEU A 181 -4.16 -28.98 -6.13
N GLY A 182 -3.24 -29.17 -7.07
CA GLY A 182 -3.52 -29.11 -8.51
C GLY A 182 -3.24 -27.74 -9.09
N ASP A 183 -3.56 -27.57 -10.38
CA ASP A 183 -3.41 -26.30 -11.08
C ASP A 183 -4.73 -25.54 -11.09
N SER A 184 -4.65 -24.20 -11.01
CA SER A 184 -5.82 -23.35 -11.17
C SER A 184 -6.30 -23.36 -12.64
N PRO A 185 -7.53 -22.85 -12.93
CA PRO A 185 -8.00 -22.68 -14.29
C PRO A 185 -7.13 -21.78 -15.18
N ARG A 186 -6.31 -20.91 -14.55
CA ARG A 186 -5.35 -20.05 -15.27
C ARG A 186 -3.94 -20.65 -15.32
N GLY A 187 -3.77 -21.91 -14.90
CA GLY A 187 -2.50 -22.63 -14.97
C GLY A 187 -1.50 -22.29 -13.88
N VAL A 188 -1.96 -21.75 -12.75
CA VAL A 188 -1.09 -21.53 -11.57
C VAL A 188 -1.01 -22.82 -10.78
N PRO A 189 0.19 -23.42 -10.56
CA PRO A 189 0.36 -24.60 -9.70
C PRO A 189 0.15 -24.20 -8.25
N ILE A 190 -0.76 -24.88 -7.54
CA ILE A 190 -1.17 -24.49 -6.19
C ILE A 190 -0.44 -25.32 -5.17
N TRP A 191 0.56 -24.72 -4.54
CA TRP A 191 1.32 -25.30 -3.44
C TRP A 191 1.11 -24.43 -2.18
N ILE A 192 0.41 -24.98 -1.19
CA ILE A 192 0.10 -24.29 0.06
C ILE A 192 0.70 -25.04 1.23
N ASP A 193 1.15 -24.32 2.25
CA ASP A 193 1.75 -24.87 3.47
C ASP A 193 0.89 -26.01 4.05
N SER A 194 1.52 -27.18 4.25
CA SER A 194 0.81 -28.40 4.65
C SER A 194 0.16 -28.29 6.03
N ARG A 195 0.76 -27.52 6.96
CA ARG A 195 0.20 -27.26 8.30
C ARG A 195 -1.16 -26.58 8.24
N TYR A 196 -1.33 -25.67 7.26
CA TYR A 196 -2.61 -25.03 7.00
C TYR A 196 -3.62 -25.98 6.38
N ILE A 197 -3.19 -26.76 5.38
CA ILE A 197 -4.09 -27.68 4.66
C ILE A 197 -4.62 -28.78 5.59
N GLU A 198 -3.78 -29.31 6.48
CA GLU A 198 -4.10 -30.39 7.41
C GLU A 198 -4.96 -29.95 8.59
N ALA A 199 -5.06 -28.65 8.87
CA ALA A 199 -5.86 -28.15 9.98
C ALA A 199 -7.37 -28.28 9.72
N ASP A 200 -8.13 -28.71 10.75
CA ASP A 200 -9.59 -28.83 10.69
C ASP A 200 -10.28 -27.47 10.56
N LEU A 201 -9.73 -26.44 11.21
CA LEU A 201 -10.24 -25.06 11.19
C LEU A 201 -9.15 -24.11 10.69
N LYS A 202 -9.46 -23.39 9.64
CA LYS A 202 -8.54 -22.49 8.93
C LYS A 202 -8.94 -21.04 9.13
N ILE A 203 -8.12 -20.29 9.86
CA ILE A 203 -8.37 -18.87 10.15
C ILE A 203 -7.22 -18.03 9.58
N THR A 204 -7.52 -16.94 8.88
CA THR A 204 -6.49 -15.98 8.46
C THR A 204 -6.76 -14.62 9.08
N THR A 205 -5.69 -13.92 9.43
CA THR A 205 -5.77 -12.55 9.94
C THR A 205 -5.10 -11.58 8.95
N GLY A 206 -5.27 -10.27 9.09
CA GLY A 206 -4.55 -9.39 8.19
C GLY A 206 -4.97 -7.93 8.26
N LEU A 207 -4.27 -7.14 7.44
CA LEU A 207 -4.49 -5.72 7.24
C LEU A 207 -5.16 -5.49 5.89
N ILE A 208 -6.21 -4.66 5.87
CA ILE A 208 -6.80 -4.20 4.60
C ILE A 208 -6.27 -2.80 4.31
N GLU A 209 -5.52 -2.69 3.23
CA GLU A 209 -4.92 -1.46 2.70
C GLU A 209 -4.81 -1.54 1.17
N PRO A 210 -4.66 -0.43 0.45
CA PRO A 210 -4.39 -0.46 -0.99
C PRO A 210 -3.13 -1.27 -1.32
N HIS A 211 -3.17 -2.02 -2.42
CA HIS A 211 -2.05 -2.87 -2.83
C HIS A 211 -1.77 -2.73 -4.32
N LEU A 212 -0.53 -2.42 -4.69
CA LEU A 212 -0.11 -2.03 -6.03
C LEU A 212 -0.50 -3.00 -7.16
N MET A 213 -0.66 -4.30 -6.89
CA MET A 213 -0.99 -5.32 -7.91
C MET A 213 -2.37 -5.93 -7.68
N ALA A 214 -2.71 -6.26 -6.42
CA ALA A 214 -3.89 -7.04 -6.07
C ALA A 214 -5.10 -6.19 -5.66
N GLY A 215 -5.07 -4.89 -5.93
CA GLY A 215 -6.08 -3.92 -5.52
C GLY A 215 -6.00 -3.59 -4.04
N PHE A 216 -6.24 -4.56 -3.17
CA PHE A 216 -6.15 -4.44 -1.71
C PHE A 216 -5.49 -5.67 -1.08
N SER A 217 -4.83 -5.48 0.07
CA SER A 217 -4.33 -6.54 0.94
C SER A 217 -5.46 -7.12 1.83
N GLY A 218 -5.13 -8.11 2.66
CA GLY A 218 -6.09 -8.80 3.55
C GLY A 218 -6.83 -9.95 2.87
N GLY A 219 -7.76 -10.54 3.61
CA GLY A 219 -8.58 -11.69 3.16
C GLY A 219 -7.73 -12.85 2.65
N ARG A 220 -7.93 -13.16 1.39
CA ARG A 220 -7.26 -14.24 0.63
C ARG A 220 -5.73 -14.13 0.55
N LYS A 221 -5.15 -12.94 0.74
CA LYS A 221 -3.70 -12.74 0.56
C LYS A 221 -2.84 -13.45 1.61
N LEU A 222 -3.37 -13.77 2.76
CA LEU A 222 -2.65 -14.56 3.75
C LEU A 222 -2.47 -16.02 3.29
N VAL A 223 -3.37 -16.52 2.43
CA VAL A 223 -3.21 -17.83 1.79
C VAL A 223 -2.28 -17.71 0.58
N CYS A 224 -2.61 -16.86 -0.39
CA CYS A 224 -1.77 -16.61 -1.56
C CYS A 224 -1.48 -15.10 -1.69
N PRO A 225 -0.23 -14.67 -1.57
CA PRO A 225 1.02 -15.46 -1.52
C PRO A 225 1.50 -15.84 -0.11
N GLY A 226 0.81 -15.47 0.97
CA GLY A 226 1.31 -15.48 2.34
C GLY A 226 1.90 -16.82 2.80
N ILE A 227 1.26 -17.94 2.48
CA ILE A 227 1.69 -19.31 2.79
C ILE A 227 1.76 -20.20 1.55
N ALA A 228 1.96 -19.59 0.37
CA ALA A 228 2.14 -20.29 -0.89
C ALA A 228 3.64 -20.48 -1.22
N ALA A 229 3.98 -21.60 -1.85
CA ALA A 229 5.35 -21.86 -2.29
C ALA A 229 5.78 -20.93 -3.44
N LEU A 230 7.10 -20.83 -3.63
CA LEU A 230 7.72 -20.05 -4.71
C LEU A 230 7.17 -20.46 -6.10
N GLU A 231 6.89 -21.75 -6.30
CA GLU A 231 6.33 -22.31 -7.53
C GLU A 231 4.98 -21.69 -7.89
N THR A 232 4.12 -21.45 -6.90
CA THR A 232 2.85 -20.74 -7.06
C THR A 232 3.08 -19.25 -7.32
N ILE A 233 3.95 -18.64 -6.52
CA ILE A 233 4.20 -17.20 -6.57
C ILE A 233 4.83 -16.77 -7.90
N LYS A 234 5.76 -17.58 -8.46
CA LYS A 234 6.40 -17.31 -9.75
C LYS A 234 5.39 -17.11 -10.88
N VAL A 235 4.36 -17.93 -10.93
CA VAL A 235 3.34 -17.87 -11.99
C VAL A 235 2.33 -16.79 -11.68
N TRP A 236 1.84 -16.73 -10.43
CA TRP A 236 0.85 -15.73 -10.01
C TRP A 236 1.39 -14.29 -10.03
N HIS A 237 2.68 -14.06 -9.70
CA HIS A 237 3.38 -12.78 -9.89
C HIS A 237 4.09 -12.69 -11.25
N GLY A 238 3.73 -13.54 -12.20
CA GLY A 238 4.27 -13.48 -13.56
C GLY A 238 3.60 -12.40 -14.42
N PRO A 239 4.22 -12.06 -15.56
CA PRO A 239 3.75 -10.98 -16.42
C PRO A 239 2.38 -11.24 -17.04
N ASP A 240 1.94 -12.49 -17.18
CA ASP A 240 0.59 -12.83 -17.64
C ASP A 240 -0.50 -12.24 -16.72
N PHE A 241 -0.16 -12.04 -15.44
CA PHE A 241 -1.01 -11.39 -14.44
C PHE A 241 -0.72 -9.91 -14.29
N LEU A 242 0.57 -9.56 -14.12
CA LEU A 242 0.97 -8.21 -13.73
C LEU A 242 0.88 -7.20 -14.89
N GLU A 243 1.11 -7.59 -16.13
CA GLU A 243 0.95 -6.71 -17.29
C GLU A 243 -0.52 -6.42 -17.65
N HIS A 244 -1.47 -7.07 -16.97
CA HIS A 244 -2.87 -6.80 -17.21
C HIS A 244 -3.24 -5.39 -16.71
N PRO A 245 -3.96 -4.57 -17.50
CA PRO A 245 -4.23 -3.16 -17.14
C PRO A 245 -5.06 -2.96 -15.87
N LYS A 246 -5.75 -4.01 -15.40
CA LYS A 246 -6.47 -3.99 -14.12
C LYS A 246 -5.66 -4.57 -12.95
N ALA A 247 -4.45 -5.08 -13.16
CA ALA A 247 -3.55 -5.50 -12.09
C ALA A 247 -2.91 -4.25 -11.45
N ASP A 248 -3.73 -3.48 -10.73
CA ASP A 248 -3.36 -2.17 -10.21
C ASP A 248 -4.00 -1.88 -8.85
N CYS A 249 -3.51 -0.84 -8.20
CA CYS A 249 -3.92 -0.39 -6.89
C CYS A 249 -5.41 -0.01 -6.87
N GLY A 250 -6.15 -0.48 -5.85
CA GLY A 250 -7.56 -0.16 -5.66
C GLY A 250 -8.54 -0.88 -6.60
N ILE A 251 -8.07 -1.65 -7.58
CA ILE A 251 -8.93 -2.37 -8.54
C ILE A 251 -9.11 -3.82 -8.09
N LEU A 252 -10.37 -4.25 -7.90
CA LEU A 252 -10.74 -5.63 -7.62
C LEU A 252 -11.42 -6.29 -8.83
N GLU A 253 -12.44 -5.65 -9.38
CA GLU A 253 -13.23 -6.19 -10.47
C GLU A 253 -12.43 -6.33 -11.78
N GLY A 254 -12.28 -7.56 -12.24
CA GLY A 254 -11.48 -7.90 -13.42
C GLY A 254 -9.98 -7.80 -13.23
N ASN A 255 -9.49 -7.65 -11.98
CA ASN A 255 -8.09 -7.73 -11.64
C ASN A 255 -7.67 -9.21 -11.54
N PRO A 256 -6.86 -9.75 -12.48
CA PRO A 256 -6.54 -11.16 -12.51
C PRO A 256 -5.74 -11.61 -11.29
N VAL A 257 -4.93 -10.73 -10.70
CA VAL A 257 -4.16 -11.01 -9.47
C VAL A 257 -5.10 -11.21 -8.28
N HIS A 258 -6.14 -10.37 -8.15
CA HIS A 258 -7.17 -10.51 -7.12
C HIS A 258 -8.03 -11.75 -7.33
N GLU A 259 -8.52 -11.96 -8.55
CA GLU A 259 -9.41 -13.09 -8.85
C GLU A 259 -8.71 -14.42 -8.61
N GLU A 260 -7.46 -14.52 -9.06
CA GLU A 260 -6.67 -15.75 -8.91
C GLU A 260 -6.36 -16.06 -7.46
N ASN A 261 -5.85 -15.11 -6.67
CA ASN A 261 -5.57 -15.40 -5.28
C ASN A 261 -6.84 -15.65 -4.45
N THR A 262 -7.99 -15.09 -4.84
CA THR A 262 -9.29 -15.41 -4.25
C THR A 262 -9.70 -16.85 -4.57
N TRP A 263 -9.53 -17.26 -5.82
CA TRP A 263 -9.81 -18.62 -6.25
C TRP A 263 -8.92 -19.64 -5.49
N ILE A 264 -7.59 -19.36 -5.43
CA ILE A 264 -6.62 -20.21 -4.70
C ILE A 264 -7.01 -20.33 -3.22
N ALA A 265 -7.32 -19.22 -2.56
CA ALA A 265 -7.68 -19.23 -1.14
C ALA A 265 -8.98 -20.01 -0.87
N ARG A 266 -9.98 -19.89 -1.75
CA ARG A 266 -11.21 -20.71 -1.68
C ARG A 266 -10.91 -22.20 -1.87
N HIS A 267 -10.04 -22.54 -2.83
CA HIS A 267 -9.67 -23.91 -3.13
C HIS A 267 -8.88 -24.56 -1.98
N ALA A 268 -7.97 -23.83 -1.35
CA ALA A 268 -7.23 -24.26 -0.15
C ALA A 268 -8.11 -24.36 1.10
N GLY A 269 -9.26 -23.70 1.09
CA GLY A 269 -10.15 -23.52 2.22
C GLY A 269 -9.73 -22.36 3.11
N CYS A 270 -10.70 -21.54 3.52
CA CYS A 270 -10.55 -20.51 4.53
C CYS A 270 -11.90 -20.39 5.26
N ASP A 271 -11.97 -20.89 6.49
CA ASP A 271 -13.23 -20.96 7.24
C ASP A 271 -13.63 -19.61 7.83
N PHE A 272 -12.64 -18.77 8.15
CA PHE A 272 -12.87 -17.49 8.83
C PHE A 272 -11.71 -16.52 8.62
N ILE A 273 -12.02 -15.25 8.46
CA ILE A 273 -11.00 -14.18 8.47
C ILE A 273 -11.22 -13.22 9.62
N VAL A 274 -10.13 -12.60 10.12
CA VAL A 274 -10.14 -11.43 10.99
C VAL A 274 -9.21 -10.39 10.42
N ASN A 275 -9.76 -9.32 9.88
CA ASN A 275 -8.94 -8.27 9.29
C ASN A 275 -9.19 -6.91 9.96
N VAL A 276 -8.18 -6.06 9.89
CA VAL A 276 -8.18 -4.72 10.47
C VAL A 276 -7.91 -3.66 9.40
N VAL A 277 -8.51 -2.49 9.57
CA VAL A 277 -8.07 -1.24 8.96
C VAL A 277 -7.49 -0.38 10.08
N ILE A 278 -6.32 0.20 9.87
CA ILE A 278 -5.61 1.01 10.86
C ILE A 278 -5.31 2.41 10.32
N ASP A 279 -5.06 3.34 11.25
CA ASP A 279 -4.53 4.66 10.92
C ASP A 279 -2.99 4.68 10.84
N ALA A 280 -2.43 5.87 10.63
CA ALA A 280 -0.97 6.08 10.57
C ALA A 280 -0.25 5.80 11.89
N GLU A 281 -0.95 5.89 13.02
CA GLU A 281 -0.47 5.57 14.36
C GLU A 281 -0.68 4.10 14.73
N ARG A 282 -1.10 3.25 13.75
CA ARG A 282 -1.40 1.83 13.90
C ARG A 282 -2.57 1.50 14.83
N ARG A 283 -3.47 2.48 15.06
CA ARG A 283 -4.67 2.27 15.87
C ARG A 283 -5.78 1.68 14.99
N PRO A 284 -6.52 0.66 15.46
CA PRO A 284 -7.65 0.10 14.73
C PRO A 284 -8.74 1.15 14.44
N LEU A 285 -9.11 1.28 13.18
CA LEU A 285 -10.23 2.08 12.70
C LEU A 285 -11.48 1.23 12.50
N LYS A 286 -11.30 0.01 12.01
CA LYS A 286 -12.38 -0.95 11.77
C LYS A 286 -11.86 -2.37 11.83
N TRP A 287 -12.62 -3.25 12.48
CA TRP A 287 -12.51 -4.69 12.34
C TRP A 287 -13.50 -5.20 11.31
N VAL A 288 -13.12 -6.22 10.57
CA VAL A 288 -14.01 -7.08 9.80
C VAL A 288 -13.63 -8.53 10.07
N ALA A 289 -14.63 -9.37 10.35
CA ALA A 289 -14.41 -10.78 10.60
C ALA A 289 -15.57 -11.61 10.08
N GLY A 290 -15.28 -12.81 9.57
CA GLY A 290 -16.30 -13.70 9.07
C GLY A 290 -15.90 -14.43 7.79
N ASP A 291 -16.82 -14.56 6.85
CA ASP A 291 -16.57 -15.12 5.52
C ASP A 291 -15.43 -14.40 4.80
N MET A 292 -14.57 -15.17 4.16
CA MET A 292 -13.33 -14.64 3.56
C MET A 292 -13.58 -13.49 2.57
N GLU A 293 -14.63 -13.57 1.80
CA GLU A 293 -14.91 -12.59 0.75
C GLU A 293 -15.84 -11.48 1.23
N ALA A 294 -16.95 -11.85 1.90
CA ALA A 294 -17.91 -10.87 2.38
C ALA A 294 -17.30 -9.90 3.41
N ALA A 295 -16.57 -10.42 4.39
CA ALA A 295 -15.89 -9.59 5.39
C ALA A 295 -14.76 -8.75 4.77
N PHE A 296 -14.00 -9.32 3.83
CA PHE A 296 -12.97 -8.57 3.11
C PHE A 296 -13.57 -7.39 2.31
N LEU A 297 -14.64 -7.62 1.56
CA LEU A 297 -15.28 -6.58 0.75
C LEU A 297 -15.86 -5.45 1.61
N GLU A 298 -16.43 -5.76 2.79
CA GLU A 298 -16.88 -4.72 3.74
C GLU A 298 -15.69 -3.88 4.24
N GLY A 299 -14.55 -4.51 4.51
CA GLY A 299 -13.33 -3.80 4.89
C GLY A 299 -12.77 -2.94 3.78
N VAL A 300 -12.82 -3.40 2.53
CA VAL A 300 -12.41 -2.63 1.34
C VAL A 300 -13.29 -1.40 1.16
N GLU A 301 -14.60 -1.53 1.30
CA GLU A 301 -15.52 -0.40 1.19
C GLU A 301 -15.20 0.68 2.24
N PHE A 302 -14.94 0.28 3.49
CA PHE A 302 -14.53 1.20 4.53
C PHE A 302 -13.19 1.88 4.18
N VAL A 303 -12.19 1.11 3.78
CA VAL A 303 -10.86 1.65 3.47
C VAL A 303 -10.91 2.63 2.29
N ARG A 304 -11.71 2.34 1.26
CA ARG A 304 -11.94 3.27 0.14
C ARG A 304 -12.46 4.63 0.63
N GLY A 305 -13.38 4.63 1.59
CA GLY A 305 -13.90 5.83 2.20
C GLY A 305 -12.83 6.72 2.84
N VAL A 306 -11.73 6.11 3.33
CA VAL A 306 -10.63 6.80 4.04
C VAL A 306 -9.49 7.18 3.10
N VAL A 307 -9.06 6.28 2.20
CA VAL A 307 -7.81 6.45 1.44
C VAL A 307 -7.97 7.11 0.08
N VAL A 308 -9.19 7.11 -0.49
CA VAL A 308 -9.41 7.68 -1.83
C VAL A 308 -9.46 9.20 -1.75
N ASP A 309 -8.58 9.84 -2.53
CA ASP A 309 -8.65 11.27 -2.84
C ASP A 309 -8.43 11.50 -4.34
N THR A 310 -9.01 12.57 -4.90
CA THR A 310 -9.13 12.74 -6.34
C THR A 310 -8.60 14.08 -6.84
N VAL A 311 -8.10 14.06 -8.07
CA VAL A 311 -7.90 15.24 -8.91
C VAL A 311 -8.98 15.29 -9.99
N ALA A 312 -9.34 16.49 -10.46
CA ALA A 312 -10.34 16.63 -11.53
C ALA A 312 -9.84 16.09 -12.87
N GLU A 313 -8.55 16.28 -13.17
CA GLU A 313 -7.89 15.87 -14.40
C GLU A 313 -6.45 15.41 -14.09
N PRO A 314 -5.82 14.56 -14.92
CA PRO A 314 -4.41 14.23 -14.78
C PRO A 314 -3.52 15.46 -14.81
N VAL A 315 -2.43 15.46 -14.04
CA VAL A 315 -1.49 16.56 -13.89
C VAL A 315 -0.16 16.32 -14.60
N ASP A 316 0.57 17.39 -14.90
CA ASP A 316 1.88 17.31 -15.57
C ASP A 316 2.97 16.82 -14.61
N VAL A 317 2.87 17.19 -13.33
CA VAL A 317 3.84 16.84 -12.29
C VAL A 317 3.13 16.25 -11.06
N VAL A 318 3.62 15.12 -10.57
CA VAL A 318 3.20 14.59 -9.26
C VAL A 318 4.40 14.60 -8.31
N VAL A 319 4.28 15.28 -7.18
CA VAL A 319 5.26 15.21 -6.09
C VAL A 319 4.75 14.21 -5.07
N THR A 320 5.54 13.19 -4.75
CA THR A 320 5.14 12.11 -3.84
C THR A 320 6.28 11.69 -2.90
N SER A 321 5.97 10.80 -1.98
CA SER A 321 6.92 10.09 -1.13
C SER A 321 6.64 8.58 -1.13
N CYS A 322 7.48 7.80 -0.47
CA CYS A 322 7.16 6.41 -0.14
C CYS A 322 6.76 6.24 1.33
N ALA A 323 5.98 7.18 1.88
CA ALA A 323 5.43 7.16 3.24
C ALA A 323 6.47 7.10 4.39
N GLY A 324 7.75 7.40 4.13
CA GLY A 324 8.81 7.40 5.13
C GLY A 324 9.13 6.01 5.70
N TYR A 325 9.84 5.99 6.84
CA TYR A 325 10.26 4.76 7.50
C TYR A 325 9.07 3.90 7.97
N PRO A 326 9.09 2.57 7.74
CA PRO A 326 10.16 1.77 7.12
C PRO A 326 10.04 1.58 5.59
N LEU A 327 9.02 2.13 4.94
CA LEU A 327 8.74 1.85 3.52
C LEU A 327 9.72 2.53 2.57
N ASP A 328 10.38 3.60 2.95
CA ASP A 328 11.31 4.34 2.09
C ASP A 328 12.79 3.98 2.30
N THR A 329 13.07 2.86 3.01
CA THR A 329 14.45 2.46 3.31
C THR A 329 15.20 1.87 2.13
N THR A 330 14.49 1.27 1.16
CA THR A 330 15.10 0.70 -0.06
C THR A 330 14.42 1.19 -1.33
N PHE A 331 15.15 1.21 -2.43
CA PHE A 331 14.57 1.54 -3.74
C PHE A 331 13.50 0.52 -4.16
N TYR A 332 13.69 -0.75 -3.83
CA TYR A 332 12.67 -1.80 -4.02
C TYR A 332 11.31 -1.41 -3.44
N GLN A 333 11.28 -0.95 -2.20
CA GLN A 333 10.03 -0.52 -1.56
C GLN A 333 9.54 0.81 -2.14
N ALA A 334 10.45 1.72 -2.49
CA ALA A 334 10.12 3.05 -3.00
C ALA A 334 9.33 3.02 -4.32
N VAL A 335 9.48 1.98 -5.15
CA VAL A 335 8.66 1.80 -6.36
C VAL A 335 7.16 1.86 -6.07
N LYS A 336 6.71 1.46 -4.87
CA LYS A 336 5.29 1.54 -4.46
C LYS A 336 4.76 2.98 -4.41
N GLY A 337 5.61 3.94 -4.02
CA GLY A 337 5.27 5.37 -4.05
C GLY A 337 5.12 5.91 -5.48
N LEU A 338 5.88 5.35 -6.41
CA LEU A 338 5.80 5.70 -7.83
C LEU A 338 4.50 5.17 -8.47
N THR A 339 4.17 3.89 -8.22
CA THR A 339 2.93 3.28 -8.75
C THR A 339 1.69 3.99 -8.21
N GLY A 340 1.70 4.44 -6.94
CA GLY A 340 0.61 5.21 -6.34
C GLY A 340 0.34 6.57 -7.01
N ALA A 341 1.33 7.13 -7.73
CA ALA A 341 1.19 8.39 -8.47
C ALA A 341 0.69 8.20 -9.93
N LEU A 342 0.78 6.95 -10.46
CA LEU A 342 0.46 6.67 -11.86
C LEU A 342 -0.95 7.07 -12.28
N PRO A 343 -2.02 6.82 -11.50
CA PRO A 343 -3.37 7.11 -11.96
C PRO A 343 -3.59 8.57 -12.32
N ILE A 344 -2.90 9.50 -11.64
CA ILE A 344 -3.14 10.94 -11.75
C ILE A 344 -2.08 11.71 -12.55
N VAL A 345 -0.99 11.07 -13.01
CA VAL A 345 -0.01 11.71 -13.88
C VAL A 345 -0.42 11.59 -15.35
N LYS A 346 -0.20 12.62 -16.15
CA LYS A 346 -0.38 12.59 -17.61
C LYS A 346 0.62 11.64 -18.28
N GLN A 347 0.26 11.11 -19.44
CA GLN A 347 1.22 10.44 -20.31
C GLN A 347 2.36 11.41 -20.67
N GLY A 348 3.61 10.99 -20.43
CA GLY A 348 4.78 11.84 -20.60
C GLY A 348 5.03 12.85 -19.49
N GLY A 349 4.21 12.84 -18.43
CA GLY A 349 4.40 13.69 -17.24
C GLY A 349 5.60 13.25 -16.38
N THR A 350 5.81 13.93 -15.26
CA THR A 350 6.92 13.65 -14.33
C THR A 350 6.41 13.31 -12.93
N ILE A 351 6.92 12.21 -12.36
CA ILE A 351 6.78 11.88 -10.94
C ILE A 351 8.08 12.25 -10.23
N ILE A 352 7.99 13.09 -9.21
CA ILE A 352 9.11 13.48 -8.35
C ILE A 352 8.88 12.85 -7.00
N MET A 353 9.75 11.95 -6.57
CA MET A 353 9.61 11.24 -5.30
C MET A 353 10.77 11.54 -4.37
N ALA A 354 10.43 11.85 -3.11
CA ALA A 354 11.38 11.89 -2.00
C ALA A 354 11.34 10.56 -1.24
N ALA A 355 12.51 9.91 -1.07
CA ALA A 355 12.66 8.66 -0.33
C ALA A 355 14.06 8.56 0.27
N SER A 356 14.19 8.10 1.52
CA SER A 356 15.48 8.11 2.25
C SER A 356 16.49 7.12 1.66
N LEU A 357 16.04 5.94 1.22
CA LEU A 357 16.84 4.85 0.64
C LEU A 357 18.06 4.45 1.51
N SER A 358 17.91 4.58 2.83
CA SER A 358 18.98 4.40 3.82
C SER A 358 19.56 2.98 3.88
N GLU A 359 18.83 1.99 3.35
CA GLU A 359 19.26 0.58 3.25
C GLU A 359 19.58 0.17 1.79
N GLY A 360 19.69 1.15 0.89
CA GLY A 360 20.16 0.95 -0.47
C GLY A 360 19.09 0.52 -1.47
N ILE A 361 19.49 -0.32 -2.44
CA ILE A 361 18.65 -0.67 -3.60
C ILE A 361 17.60 -1.73 -3.23
N GLY A 362 17.97 -2.73 -2.46
CA GLY A 362 17.16 -3.91 -2.13
C GLY A 362 17.99 -5.18 -2.20
N SER A 363 17.35 -6.34 -2.42
CA SER A 363 18.01 -7.65 -2.46
C SER A 363 19.11 -7.72 -3.53
N PRO A 364 20.12 -8.60 -3.37
CA PRO A 364 21.12 -8.85 -4.41
C PRO A 364 20.52 -9.25 -5.76
N GLU A 365 19.44 -10.02 -5.74
CA GLU A 365 18.68 -10.46 -6.90
C GLU A 365 18.03 -9.25 -7.61
N PHE A 366 17.41 -8.36 -6.87
CA PHE A 366 16.83 -7.14 -7.42
C PHE A 366 17.88 -6.23 -8.05
N GLN A 367 19.07 -6.09 -7.40
CA GLN A 367 20.19 -5.34 -7.96
C GLN A 367 20.72 -5.95 -9.27
N THR A 368 20.72 -7.28 -9.37
CA THR A 368 21.16 -8.01 -10.57
C THR A 368 20.28 -7.68 -11.78
N LEU A 369 18.99 -7.48 -11.58
CA LEU A 369 18.05 -7.11 -12.65
C LEU A 369 18.47 -5.82 -13.40
N PHE A 370 18.97 -4.81 -12.68
CA PHE A 370 19.43 -3.55 -13.31
C PHE A 370 20.74 -3.74 -14.09
N ARG A 371 21.64 -4.58 -13.59
CA ARG A 371 22.91 -4.86 -14.26
C ARG A 371 22.76 -5.70 -15.53
N ASP A 372 21.84 -6.66 -15.50
CA ASP A 372 21.69 -7.66 -16.56
C ASP A 372 20.76 -7.19 -17.69
N ASN A 373 20.04 -6.09 -17.48
CA ASN A 373 19.12 -5.54 -18.46
C ASN A 373 19.54 -4.12 -18.87
N PRO A 374 19.85 -3.88 -20.16
CA PRO A 374 20.33 -2.57 -20.62
C PRO A 374 19.24 -1.49 -20.58
N ASN A 375 17.97 -1.89 -20.62
CA ASN A 375 16.80 -1.03 -20.52
C ASN A 375 15.57 -1.85 -20.11
N LEU A 376 14.48 -1.16 -19.77
CA LEU A 376 13.26 -1.78 -19.30
C LEU A 376 12.47 -2.52 -20.39
N ASP A 377 12.57 -2.13 -21.65
CA ASP A 377 11.88 -2.82 -22.75
C ASP A 377 12.46 -4.22 -22.94
N VAL A 378 13.80 -4.34 -22.97
CA VAL A 378 14.48 -5.66 -23.02
C VAL A 378 14.15 -6.49 -21.79
N PHE A 379 14.07 -5.89 -20.61
CA PHE A 379 13.65 -6.61 -19.41
C PHE A 379 12.23 -7.16 -19.56
N VAL A 380 11.26 -6.34 -19.99
CA VAL A 380 9.87 -6.77 -20.19
C VAL A 380 9.78 -7.88 -21.23
N GLU A 381 10.49 -7.78 -22.36
CA GLU A 381 10.56 -8.85 -23.35
C GLU A 381 11.07 -10.17 -22.75
N ARG A 382 12.10 -10.10 -21.88
CA ARG A 382 12.65 -11.29 -21.21
C ARG A 382 11.69 -11.95 -20.25
N ILE A 383 11.00 -11.17 -19.39
CA ILE A 383 10.05 -11.75 -18.42
C ILE A 383 8.81 -12.35 -19.09
N LEU A 384 8.42 -11.86 -20.27
CA LEU A 384 7.39 -12.49 -21.10
C LEU A 384 7.83 -13.84 -21.69
N GLY A 385 9.14 -14.10 -21.72
CA GLY A 385 9.70 -15.40 -22.08
C GLY A 385 9.59 -16.40 -20.91
N LYS A 386 9.24 -17.65 -21.19
CA LYS A 386 9.03 -18.70 -20.16
C LYS A 386 10.29 -19.13 -19.42
N ASP A 387 11.46 -18.84 -19.98
CA ASP A 387 12.76 -19.30 -19.48
C ASP A 387 13.50 -18.28 -18.61
N TYR A 388 12.90 -17.11 -18.33
CA TYR A 388 13.52 -16.07 -17.54
C TYR A 388 12.75 -15.86 -16.23
N PHE A 389 13.45 -16.04 -15.13
CA PHE A 389 12.96 -15.70 -13.80
C PHE A 389 14.11 -15.28 -12.90
N VAL A 390 13.97 -14.11 -12.28
CA VAL A 390 14.83 -13.65 -11.19
C VAL A 390 13.95 -13.19 -10.04
N MET A 391 14.33 -13.55 -8.81
CA MET A 391 13.58 -13.12 -7.61
C MET A 391 13.43 -11.60 -7.61
N ASP A 392 12.27 -11.11 -7.18
CA ASP A 392 11.92 -9.68 -7.12
C ASP A 392 11.72 -9.00 -8.50
N GLN A 393 11.74 -9.74 -9.63
CA GLN A 393 11.51 -9.18 -10.96
C GLN A 393 10.19 -8.42 -11.09
N TRP A 394 9.16 -8.82 -10.36
CA TRP A 394 7.86 -8.14 -10.32
C TRP A 394 7.96 -6.66 -9.90
N GLN A 395 8.93 -6.31 -9.05
CA GLN A 395 9.09 -4.91 -8.64
C GLN A 395 9.76 -4.06 -9.72
N LEU A 396 10.66 -4.64 -10.52
CA LEU A 396 11.20 -3.97 -11.71
C LEU A 396 10.15 -3.85 -12.81
N GLU A 397 9.26 -4.83 -12.93
CA GLU A 397 8.09 -4.79 -13.83
C GLU A 397 7.14 -3.64 -13.46
N GLU A 398 6.87 -3.43 -12.17
CA GLU A 398 6.11 -2.27 -11.70
C GLU A 398 6.83 -0.94 -12.02
N LEU A 399 8.15 -0.87 -11.88
CA LEU A 399 8.91 0.30 -12.32
C LEU A 399 8.81 0.50 -13.85
N ALA A 400 8.82 -0.57 -14.65
CA ALA A 400 8.64 -0.48 -16.08
C ALA A 400 7.27 0.10 -16.46
N LYS A 401 6.19 -0.29 -15.78
CA LYS A 401 4.87 0.34 -15.96
C LYS A 401 4.92 1.85 -15.70
N VAL A 402 5.58 2.26 -14.61
CA VAL A 402 5.76 3.68 -14.30
C VAL A 402 6.50 4.40 -15.42
N ARG A 403 7.61 3.85 -15.87
CA ARG A 403 8.48 4.47 -16.89
C ARG A 403 7.84 4.53 -18.28
N ARG A 404 6.94 3.62 -18.62
CA ARG A 404 6.13 3.69 -19.85
C ARG A 404 5.16 4.88 -19.86
N LYS A 405 4.75 5.36 -18.69
CA LYS A 405 3.81 6.48 -18.57
C LYS A 405 4.47 7.81 -18.23
N ALA A 406 5.47 7.82 -17.35
CA ALA A 406 6.03 9.02 -16.78
C ALA A 406 7.55 8.98 -16.65
N ARG A 407 8.19 10.15 -16.65
CA ARG A 407 9.55 10.31 -16.17
C ARG A 407 9.56 10.24 -14.65
N VAL A 408 10.67 9.75 -14.09
CA VAL A 408 10.83 9.63 -12.65
C VAL A 408 12.06 10.37 -12.20
N LYS A 409 11.90 11.26 -11.20
CA LYS A 409 13.00 11.93 -10.52
C LYS A 409 12.98 11.55 -9.05
N ILE A 410 14.13 11.14 -8.51
CA ILE A 410 14.28 10.73 -7.12
C ILE A 410 15.15 11.72 -6.37
N VAL A 411 14.66 12.17 -5.23
CA VAL A 411 15.41 12.95 -4.23
C VAL A 411 15.70 12.03 -3.05
N SER A 412 16.97 11.76 -2.81
CA SER A 412 17.45 10.89 -1.74
C SER A 412 18.81 11.30 -1.24
N ASP A 413 19.08 11.07 0.04
CA ASP A 413 20.41 11.17 0.66
C ASP A 413 21.06 9.80 0.94
N GLY A 414 20.31 8.70 0.76
CA GLY A 414 20.80 7.34 1.02
C GLY A 414 21.50 6.66 -0.16
N LEU A 415 21.35 7.17 -1.40
CA LEU A 415 22.02 6.63 -2.57
C LEU A 415 22.70 7.76 -3.37
N PRO A 416 23.93 7.52 -3.86
CA PRO A 416 24.60 8.45 -4.78
C PRO A 416 23.81 8.68 -6.08
N ALA A 417 23.92 9.88 -6.65
CA ALA A 417 23.25 10.24 -7.90
C ALA A 417 23.54 9.25 -9.03
N GLU A 418 24.79 8.87 -9.21
CA GLU A 418 25.23 7.89 -10.22
C GLU A 418 24.55 6.52 -10.05
N THR A 419 24.33 6.11 -8.79
CA THR A 419 23.59 4.88 -8.49
C THR A 419 22.12 5.03 -8.90
N LEU A 420 21.46 6.11 -8.51
CA LEU A 420 20.06 6.37 -8.89
C LEU A 420 19.88 6.39 -10.40
N ASP A 421 20.76 7.08 -11.13
CA ASP A 421 20.71 7.17 -12.59
C ASP A 421 20.87 5.79 -13.26
N SER A 422 21.55 4.83 -12.60
CA SER A 422 21.65 3.43 -13.05
C SER A 422 20.39 2.60 -12.84
N LEU A 423 19.41 3.10 -12.05
CA LEU A 423 18.14 2.42 -11.72
C LEU A 423 16.97 2.82 -12.65
N PHE A 424 17.27 3.29 -13.86
CA PHE A 424 16.29 3.76 -14.84
C PHE A 424 15.45 4.97 -14.37
N VAL A 425 15.97 5.75 -13.44
CA VAL A 425 15.37 6.99 -12.91
C VAL A 425 16.38 8.13 -13.00
N GLU A 426 15.94 9.36 -12.78
CA GLU A 426 16.81 10.54 -12.77
C GLU A 426 17.05 10.96 -11.31
N SER A 427 18.28 11.21 -10.91
CA SER A 427 18.60 11.81 -9.63
C SER A 427 18.26 13.30 -9.60
N ALA A 428 17.86 13.83 -8.45
CA ALA A 428 17.63 15.26 -8.26
C ALA A 428 18.16 15.74 -6.89
N LEU A 429 18.73 16.95 -6.87
CA LEU A 429 19.33 17.50 -5.65
C LEU A 429 18.30 17.93 -4.60
N SER A 430 17.12 18.41 -5.04
CA SER A 430 16.00 18.72 -4.17
C SER A 430 14.67 18.61 -4.91
N VAL A 431 13.59 18.49 -4.16
CA VAL A 431 12.23 18.46 -4.70
C VAL A 431 11.91 19.78 -5.42
N GLU A 432 12.30 20.92 -4.85
CA GLU A 432 12.07 22.23 -5.42
C GLU A 432 12.75 22.41 -6.77
N GLN A 433 14.00 21.97 -6.90
CA GLN A 433 14.73 22.04 -8.17
C GLN A 433 14.11 21.12 -9.21
N ALA A 434 13.74 19.90 -8.83
CA ALA A 434 13.09 18.95 -9.71
C ALA A 434 11.74 19.48 -10.22
N VAL A 435 10.94 20.10 -9.32
CA VAL A 435 9.67 20.74 -9.66
C VAL A 435 9.89 21.93 -10.59
N ALA A 436 10.81 22.84 -10.27
CA ALA A 436 11.07 24.02 -11.08
C ALA A 436 11.50 23.63 -12.52
N ALA A 437 12.39 22.65 -12.65
CA ALA A 437 12.84 22.15 -13.94
C ALA A 437 11.70 21.50 -14.74
N SER A 438 10.88 20.66 -14.09
CA SER A 438 9.76 19.98 -14.76
C SER A 438 8.65 20.95 -15.18
N LEU A 439 8.29 21.90 -14.32
CA LEU A 439 7.29 22.92 -14.67
C LEU A 439 7.76 23.86 -15.80
N ALA A 440 9.05 24.18 -15.83
CA ALA A 440 9.62 24.98 -16.93
C ALA A 440 9.53 24.25 -18.27
N GLU A 441 9.72 22.94 -18.27
CA GLU A 441 9.64 22.11 -19.47
C GLU A 441 8.20 21.98 -19.99
N TYR A 442 7.21 21.79 -19.10
CA TYR A 442 5.79 21.68 -19.48
C TYR A 442 5.12 23.04 -19.74
N GLY A 443 5.79 24.12 -19.37
CA GLY A 443 5.38 25.49 -19.70
C GLY A 443 4.45 26.15 -18.69
N PRO A 444 3.93 27.35 -19.04
CA PRO A 444 3.27 28.22 -18.07
C PRO A 444 1.92 27.74 -17.56
N GLN A 445 1.31 26.75 -18.18
CA GLN A 445 0.04 26.15 -17.76
C GLN A 445 0.20 24.81 -17.06
N ALA A 446 1.43 24.38 -16.83
CA ALA A 446 1.71 23.10 -16.17
C ALA A 446 1.05 23.02 -14.79
N THR A 447 0.44 21.89 -14.49
CA THR A 447 -0.26 21.61 -13.24
C THR A 447 0.48 20.57 -12.40
N MET A 448 0.30 20.64 -11.09
CA MET A 448 0.95 19.75 -10.14
C MET A 448 -0.01 19.26 -9.07
N ALA A 449 0.15 17.98 -8.67
CA ALA A 449 -0.47 17.41 -7.48
C ALA A 449 0.59 16.95 -6.49
N VAL A 450 0.25 16.89 -5.20
CA VAL A 450 1.16 16.47 -4.13
C VAL A 450 0.53 15.33 -3.35
N ILE A 451 1.26 14.22 -3.16
CA ILE A 451 0.85 13.05 -2.35
C ILE A 451 1.87 12.86 -1.22
N PRO A 452 1.70 13.51 -0.06
CA PRO A 452 2.71 13.50 1.00
C PRO A 452 3.02 12.12 1.60
N LYS A 453 2.04 11.19 1.56
CA LYS A 453 2.12 9.85 2.14
C LYS A 453 2.07 8.73 1.09
N GLY A 454 2.41 9.04 -0.17
CA GLY A 454 2.60 8.09 -1.28
C GLY A 454 1.60 6.94 -1.31
N PRO A 455 2.06 5.68 -1.10
CA PRO A 455 1.25 4.48 -1.36
C PRO A 455 0.06 4.30 -0.41
N TYR A 456 -0.05 5.11 0.65
CA TYR A 456 -1.22 5.04 1.55
C TYR A 456 -2.42 5.85 1.05
N VAL A 457 -2.24 6.70 0.05
CA VAL A 457 -3.32 7.46 -0.59
C VAL A 457 -3.63 6.83 -1.94
N LEU A 458 -4.86 6.41 -2.13
CA LEU A 458 -5.35 5.93 -3.42
C LEU A 458 -5.75 7.15 -4.26
N ALA A 459 -4.78 7.67 -5.01
CA ALA A 459 -4.96 8.82 -5.87
C ALA A 459 -5.70 8.41 -7.15
N GLN A 460 -6.76 9.13 -7.50
CA GLN A 460 -7.59 8.85 -8.68
C GLN A 460 -7.94 10.13 -9.42
N VAL A 461 -8.26 10.01 -10.72
CA VAL A 461 -8.96 11.05 -11.45
C VAL A 461 -10.45 10.91 -11.17
N ALA A 462 -11.12 12.01 -10.84
CA ALA A 462 -12.55 11.99 -10.61
C ALA A 462 -13.30 11.47 -11.86
N GLU A 463 -14.31 10.64 -11.64
CA GLU A 463 -15.20 10.26 -12.74
C GLU A 463 -15.92 11.51 -13.26
N PRO A 464 -16.07 11.67 -14.58
CA PRO A 464 -16.88 12.76 -15.12
C PRO A 464 -18.33 12.63 -14.62
N LEU A 465 -18.89 13.77 -14.14
CA LEU A 465 -20.26 13.86 -13.66
C LEU A 465 -21.27 13.54 -14.78
#